data_8a5b4da53d885e13e5ac80cfeb465dba
#
_entry.id   8a5b4da53d885e13e5ac80cfeb465dba
#
_cell.length_a   1.000
_cell.length_b   1.000
_cell.length_c   1.000
_cell.angle_alpha   90.00
_cell.angle_beta   90.00
_cell.angle_gamma   90.00
#
_symmetry.space_group_name_H-M   'P 1'
#
loop_
_entity.id
_entity.type
_entity.pdbx_description
1 polymer ?
#
loop_
_entity_poly.entity_id
_entity_poly.type
_entity_poly.pdbx_seq_one_letter_code
_entity_poly.pdbx_strand_id
1 'polypeptide(L)'
;MAEVPTNVRPTPIATSTQQSAIGNRHWPELLAPAGDWDCARAAVENGADAIYFALEKFNARIRARNFTEADLPKLMEFLHRRGVRGYACFNILVFENEMAEAEQQLRTMITAGVDAVLAQDIGIARLVRQL
;
A
#
# COMPACT_ATOMS: atom_id res chain seq x y z
N MET A 1 -22.41 -4.37 -33.74
CA MET A 1 -21.41 -3.87 -32.77
C MET A 1 -22.09 -3.81 -31.44
N ALA A 2 -21.74 -4.73 -30.52
CA ALA A 2 -22.34 -4.80 -29.21
C ALA A 2 -21.56 -3.86 -28.26
N GLU A 3 -22.26 -2.95 -27.62
CA GLU A 3 -21.71 -2.08 -26.57
C GLU A 3 -21.26 -2.91 -25.38
N VAL A 4 -19.99 -2.76 -24.97
CA VAL A 4 -19.47 -3.32 -23.73
C VAL A 4 -20.04 -2.49 -22.59
N PRO A 5 -20.76 -3.08 -21.61
CA PRO A 5 -21.25 -2.32 -20.48
C PRO A 5 -20.05 -1.88 -19.62
N THR A 6 -19.85 -0.59 -19.51
CA THR A 6 -18.91 0.02 -18.57
C THR A 6 -19.40 -0.26 -17.15
N ASN A 7 -18.82 -1.28 -16.51
CA ASN A 7 -19.08 -1.60 -15.10
C ASN A 7 -18.34 -0.58 -14.21
N VAL A 8 -18.93 0.61 -14.10
CA VAL A 8 -18.45 1.64 -13.15
C VAL A 8 -18.87 1.18 -11.75
N ARG A 9 -17.89 0.75 -10.95
CA ARG A 9 -18.12 0.52 -9.51
C ARG A 9 -18.59 1.85 -8.90
N PRO A 10 -19.70 1.88 -8.17
CA PRO A 10 -20.08 3.08 -7.44
C PRO A 10 -19.02 3.39 -6.39
N THR A 11 -18.57 4.63 -6.35
CA THR A 11 -17.68 5.17 -5.32
C THR A 11 -18.30 4.88 -3.94
N PRO A 12 -17.56 4.34 -2.98
CA PRO A 12 -18.11 4.11 -1.64
C PRO A 12 -18.39 5.45 -0.99
N ILE A 13 -19.65 5.85 -1.00
CA ILE A 13 -20.12 6.95 -0.15
C ILE A 13 -20.25 6.33 1.25
N ALA A 14 -19.33 6.71 2.13
CA ALA A 14 -19.40 6.35 3.53
C ALA A 14 -20.62 7.01 4.18
N THR A 15 -21.75 6.34 4.18
CA THR A 15 -22.88 6.64 5.05
C THR A 15 -23.25 5.39 5.82
N SER A 16 -23.14 5.48 7.13
CA SER A 16 -23.33 4.45 8.13
C SER A 16 -24.74 3.81 8.19
N THR A 17 -25.62 4.12 7.25
CA THR A 17 -27.04 3.72 7.30
C THR A 17 -27.45 2.69 6.25
N GLN A 18 -26.58 2.28 5.34
CA GLN A 18 -26.89 1.30 4.30
C GLN A 18 -26.35 -0.12 4.57
N GLN A 19 -25.73 -0.35 5.71
CA GLN A 19 -25.16 -1.68 6.06
C GLN A 19 -26.20 -2.75 6.44
N SER A 20 -27.46 -2.41 6.60
CA SER A 20 -28.47 -3.37 7.09
C SER A 20 -29.31 -4.08 6.03
N ALA A 21 -29.22 -3.69 4.75
CA ALA A 21 -30.13 -4.23 3.72
C ALA A 21 -29.52 -5.28 2.77
N ILE A 22 -28.19 -5.39 2.70
CA ILE A 22 -27.51 -6.40 1.88
C ILE A 22 -26.54 -7.12 2.80
N GLY A 23 -26.91 -8.30 3.25
CA GLY A 23 -26.14 -9.09 4.21
C GLY A 23 -24.63 -9.02 3.93
N ASN A 24 -23.86 -8.87 4.97
CA ASN A 24 -22.39 -8.75 5.16
C ASN A 24 -21.52 -9.30 3.99
N ARG A 25 -21.68 -8.78 2.78
CA ARG A 25 -20.79 -9.09 1.66
C ARG A 25 -19.58 -8.17 1.75
N HIS A 26 -18.59 -8.59 2.51
CA HIS A 26 -17.24 -8.04 2.38
C HIS A 26 -16.73 -8.41 0.99
N TRP A 27 -16.73 -7.43 0.09
CA TRP A 27 -16.01 -7.59 -1.17
C TRP A 27 -14.51 -7.75 -0.86
N PRO A 28 -13.81 -8.67 -1.51
CA PRO A 28 -12.37 -8.77 -1.34
C PRO A 28 -11.70 -7.46 -1.75
N GLU A 29 -10.67 -7.07 -1.00
CA GLU A 29 -9.83 -5.93 -1.31
C GLU A 29 -9.06 -6.20 -2.61
N LEU A 30 -9.12 -5.25 -3.55
CA LEU A 30 -8.31 -5.30 -4.76
C LEU A 30 -6.94 -4.66 -4.48
N LEU A 31 -5.94 -5.52 -4.27
CA LEU A 31 -4.57 -5.11 -4.03
C LEU A 31 -3.76 -5.19 -5.32
N ALA A 32 -3.18 -4.08 -5.77
CA ALA A 32 -2.39 -3.99 -6.99
C ALA A 32 -0.91 -3.68 -6.70
N PRO A 33 0.04 -4.21 -7.50
CA PRO A 33 1.45 -3.82 -7.41
C PRO A 33 1.68 -2.43 -8.00
N ALA A 34 2.61 -1.66 -7.41
CA ALA A 34 3.09 -0.41 -7.99
C ALA A 34 4.60 -0.26 -7.80
N GLY A 35 5.37 -0.39 -8.86
CA GLY A 35 6.82 -0.20 -8.83
C GLY A 35 7.25 1.25 -9.05
N ASP A 36 6.38 2.07 -9.63
CA ASP A 36 6.64 3.47 -9.94
C ASP A 36 5.33 4.29 -9.96
N TRP A 37 5.45 5.58 -10.25
CA TRP A 37 4.32 6.49 -10.31
C TRP A 37 3.30 6.16 -11.39
N ASP A 38 3.73 5.63 -12.53
CA ASP A 38 2.82 5.28 -13.64
C ASP A 38 1.99 4.06 -13.24
N CYS A 39 2.61 3.06 -12.62
CA CYS A 39 1.92 1.92 -12.05
C CYS A 39 0.95 2.32 -10.94
N ALA A 40 1.34 3.22 -10.03
CA ALA A 40 0.47 3.69 -8.96
C ALA A 40 -0.76 4.42 -9.51
N ARG A 41 -0.59 5.30 -10.50
CA ARG A 41 -1.70 5.98 -11.18
C ARG A 41 -2.62 4.99 -11.86
N ALA A 42 -2.06 4.09 -12.66
CA ALA A 42 -2.85 3.07 -13.37
C ALA A 42 -3.65 2.18 -12.41
N ALA A 43 -3.06 1.74 -11.31
CA ALA A 43 -3.74 0.93 -10.30
C ALA A 43 -4.94 1.68 -9.69
N VAL A 44 -4.73 2.92 -9.27
CA VAL A 44 -5.77 3.78 -8.67
C VAL A 44 -6.89 4.07 -9.67
N GLU A 45 -6.58 4.43 -10.90
CA GLU A 45 -7.55 4.73 -11.95
C GLU A 45 -8.38 3.51 -12.35
N ASN A 46 -7.84 2.30 -12.18
CA ASN A 46 -8.55 1.05 -12.46
C ASN A 46 -9.22 0.43 -11.22
N GLY A 47 -9.33 1.18 -10.13
CA GLY A 47 -10.17 0.81 -8.98
C GLY A 47 -9.49 -0.07 -7.95
N ALA A 48 -8.17 -0.02 -7.81
CA ALA A 48 -7.48 -0.65 -6.69
C ALA A 48 -7.94 -0.05 -5.36
N ASP A 49 -8.18 -0.91 -4.36
CA ASP A 49 -8.50 -0.52 -2.99
C ASP A 49 -7.21 -0.24 -2.18
N ALA A 50 -6.14 -0.91 -2.58
CA ALA A 50 -4.80 -0.71 -2.02
C ALA A 50 -3.73 -0.97 -3.08
N ILE A 51 -2.56 -0.36 -2.91
CA ILE A 51 -1.36 -0.74 -3.67
C ILE A 51 -0.28 -1.26 -2.73
N TYR A 52 0.55 -2.19 -3.21
CA TYR A 52 1.79 -2.50 -2.53
C TYR A 52 2.99 -2.03 -3.35
N PHE A 53 3.95 -1.46 -2.66
CA PHE A 53 5.14 -0.86 -3.25
C PHE A 53 6.37 -1.14 -2.40
N ALA A 54 7.55 -0.92 -2.97
CA ALA A 54 8.81 -1.08 -2.26
C ALA A 54 9.62 0.21 -2.32
N LEU A 55 10.49 0.40 -1.33
CA LEU A 55 11.55 1.39 -1.35
C LEU A 55 12.84 0.79 -1.90
N GLU A 56 13.87 1.61 -2.05
CA GLU A 56 15.16 1.17 -2.61
C GLU A 56 15.88 0.13 -1.77
N LYS A 57 15.61 0.09 -0.44
CA LYS A 57 16.22 -0.86 0.50
C LYS A 57 15.18 -1.79 1.14
N PHE A 58 15.68 -2.86 1.73
CA PHE A 58 14.92 -3.84 2.52
C PHE A 58 13.75 -4.52 1.77
N ASN A 59 13.90 -4.67 0.45
CA ASN A 59 12.94 -5.40 -0.34
C ASN A 59 13.62 -6.42 -1.28
N ALA A 60 12.90 -7.49 -1.61
CA ALA A 60 13.40 -8.56 -2.48
C ALA A 60 13.58 -8.12 -3.95
N ARG A 61 12.98 -7.02 -4.35
CA ARG A 61 13.02 -6.50 -5.73
C ARG A 61 13.95 -5.29 -5.89
N ILE A 62 15.09 -5.32 -5.24
CA ILE A 62 16.07 -4.21 -5.19
C ILE A 62 16.53 -3.73 -6.58
N ARG A 63 16.46 -4.58 -7.61
CA ARG A 63 16.84 -4.27 -8.99
C ARG A 63 15.70 -3.69 -9.84
N ALA A 64 14.47 -3.68 -9.33
CA ALA A 64 13.34 -3.08 -10.01
C ALA A 64 13.29 -1.56 -9.74
N ARG A 65 12.46 -0.83 -10.51
CA ARG A 65 12.09 0.52 -10.12
C ARG A 65 11.35 0.47 -8.81
N ASN A 66 11.77 1.29 -7.87
CA ASN A 66 11.17 1.41 -6.55
C ASN A 66 11.00 2.89 -6.23
N PHE A 67 10.14 3.19 -5.27
CA PHE A 67 10.01 4.53 -4.73
C PHE A 67 11.19 4.85 -3.81
N THR A 68 11.53 6.11 -3.70
CA THR A 68 12.48 6.60 -2.70
C THR A 68 11.76 6.99 -1.41
N GLU A 69 12.49 7.14 -0.31
CA GLU A 69 11.91 7.66 0.93
C GLU A 69 11.34 9.08 0.74
N ALA A 70 11.95 9.88 -0.13
CA ALA A 70 11.48 11.23 -0.46
C ALA A 70 10.13 11.24 -1.21
N ASP A 71 9.80 10.15 -1.91
CA ASP A 71 8.51 10.01 -2.60
C ASP A 71 7.35 9.70 -1.66
N LEU A 72 7.63 9.11 -0.50
CA LEU A 72 6.61 8.57 0.41
C LEU A 72 5.52 9.58 0.78
N PRO A 73 5.82 10.80 1.25
CA PRO A 73 4.78 11.74 1.66
C PRO A 73 3.82 12.06 0.50
N LYS A 74 4.38 12.27 -0.69
CA LYS A 74 3.61 12.59 -1.89
C LYS A 74 2.79 11.38 -2.38
N LEU A 75 3.37 10.17 -2.30
CA LEU A 75 2.69 8.94 -2.67
C LEU A 75 1.51 8.68 -1.74
N MET A 76 1.71 8.76 -0.43
CA MET A 76 0.65 8.54 0.54
C MET A 76 -0.46 9.58 0.45
N GLU A 77 -0.13 10.86 0.25
CA GLU A 77 -1.10 11.90 -0.01
C GLU A 77 -1.93 11.61 -1.28
N PHE A 78 -1.27 11.19 -2.36
CA PHE A 78 -1.93 10.84 -3.62
C PHE A 78 -2.93 9.68 -3.44
N LEU A 79 -2.54 8.64 -2.70
CA LEU A 79 -3.37 7.47 -2.42
C LEU A 79 -4.55 7.83 -1.50
N HIS A 80 -4.27 8.44 -0.37
CA HIS A 80 -5.27 8.74 0.65
C HIS A 80 -6.36 9.70 0.16
N ARG A 81 -6.00 10.69 -0.66
CA ARG A 81 -6.99 11.57 -1.30
C ARG A 81 -7.98 10.83 -2.20
N ARG A 82 -7.64 9.60 -2.62
CA ARG A 82 -8.48 8.73 -3.47
C ARG A 82 -9.09 7.56 -2.71
N GLY A 83 -8.92 7.53 -1.39
CA GLY A 83 -9.40 6.44 -0.54
C GLY A 83 -8.67 5.11 -0.76
N VAL A 84 -7.45 5.15 -1.33
CA VAL A 84 -6.62 3.98 -1.59
C VAL A 84 -5.56 3.85 -0.51
N ARG A 85 -5.33 2.64 -0.02
CA ARG A 85 -4.31 2.34 0.98
C ARG A 85 -2.95 2.04 0.35
N GLY A 86 -1.87 2.37 1.07
CA GLY A 86 -0.50 2.09 0.66
C GLY A 86 0.18 1.10 1.59
N TYR A 87 0.62 -0.04 1.05
CA TYR A 87 1.32 -1.10 1.77
C TYR A 87 2.77 -1.16 1.33
N ALA A 88 3.69 -0.87 2.26
CA ALA A 88 5.12 -0.90 1.96
C ALA A 88 5.70 -2.30 2.15
N CYS A 89 6.45 -2.79 1.16
CA CYS A 89 7.17 -4.05 1.26
C CYS A 89 8.46 -3.89 2.06
N PHE A 90 8.61 -4.74 3.07
CA PHE A 90 9.81 -4.93 3.87
C PHE A 90 10.08 -6.44 3.94
N ASN A 91 10.27 -7.06 2.78
CA ASN A 91 10.11 -8.50 2.58
C ASN A 91 11.44 -9.23 2.37
N ILE A 92 12.43 -8.90 3.19
CA ILE A 92 13.70 -9.63 3.31
C ILE A 92 14.00 -9.94 4.78
N LEU A 93 14.99 -10.78 5.03
CA LEU A 93 15.57 -10.96 6.35
C LEU A 93 16.54 -9.81 6.63
N VAL A 94 16.53 -9.32 7.86
CA VAL A 94 17.37 -8.19 8.30
C VAL A 94 18.41 -8.71 9.29
N PHE A 95 19.67 -8.41 9.04
CA PHE A 95 20.76 -8.79 9.93
C PHE A 95 20.94 -7.78 11.07
N GLU A 96 21.58 -8.22 12.16
CA GLU A 96 21.75 -7.40 13.38
C GLU A 96 22.40 -6.03 13.10
N ASN A 97 23.40 -6.00 12.22
CA ASN A 97 24.08 -4.77 11.82
C ASN A 97 23.24 -3.81 10.95
N GLU A 98 22.12 -4.28 10.43
CA GLU A 98 21.20 -3.48 9.60
C GLU A 98 20.00 -2.97 10.40
N MET A 99 19.80 -3.44 11.64
CA MET A 99 18.61 -3.15 12.43
C MET A 99 18.38 -1.65 12.68
N ALA A 100 19.45 -0.89 12.92
CA ALA A 100 19.32 0.55 13.13
C ALA A 100 18.82 1.29 11.88
N GLU A 101 19.30 0.90 10.71
CA GLU A 101 18.86 1.46 9.44
C GLU A 101 17.43 1.02 9.11
N ALA A 102 17.10 -0.24 9.38
CA ALA A 102 15.77 -0.79 9.22
C ALA A 102 14.74 -0.04 10.09
N GLU A 103 15.07 0.21 11.35
CA GLU A 103 14.22 0.99 12.25
C GLU A 103 14.01 2.41 11.73
N GLN A 104 15.07 3.07 11.28
CA GLN A 104 14.97 4.42 10.74
C GLN A 104 14.03 4.46 9.51
N GLN A 105 14.14 3.51 8.60
CA GLN A 105 13.27 3.44 7.43
C GLN A 105 11.81 3.16 7.83
N LEU A 106 11.57 2.28 8.79
CA LEU A 106 10.22 2.04 9.32
C LEU A 106 9.60 3.29 9.94
N ARG A 107 10.36 4.07 10.69
CA ARG A 107 9.91 5.36 11.25
C ARG A 107 9.57 6.36 10.15
N THR A 108 10.34 6.41 9.07
CA THR A 108 10.04 7.23 7.89
C THR A 108 8.73 6.81 7.24
N MET A 109 8.48 5.50 7.07
CA MET A 109 7.22 4.97 6.55
C MET A 109 6.02 5.35 7.43
N ILE A 110 6.15 5.20 8.75
CA ILE A 110 5.10 5.55 9.71
C ILE A 110 4.80 7.05 9.64
N THR A 111 5.83 7.89 9.64
CA THR A 111 5.67 9.35 9.55
C THR A 111 5.01 9.78 8.25
N ALA A 112 5.27 9.09 7.15
CA ALA A 112 4.64 9.34 5.86
C ALA A 112 3.19 8.83 5.76
N GLY A 113 2.72 8.07 6.75
CA GLY A 113 1.35 7.57 6.81
C GLY A 113 1.13 6.28 6.02
N VAL A 114 2.14 5.42 5.88
CA VAL A 114 1.98 4.08 5.29
C VAL A 114 0.98 3.27 6.11
N ASP A 115 0.00 2.65 5.45
CA ASP A 115 -1.13 1.98 6.12
C ASP A 115 -0.77 0.59 6.66
N ALA A 116 0.16 -0.10 6.00
CA ALA A 116 0.66 -1.41 6.44
C ALA A 116 2.08 -1.70 5.91
N VAL A 117 2.78 -2.56 6.61
CA VAL A 117 4.09 -3.09 6.21
C VAL A 117 3.98 -4.58 5.94
N LEU A 118 4.39 -5.03 4.76
CA LEU A 118 4.49 -6.43 4.39
C LEU A 118 5.87 -6.95 4.81
N ALA A 119 5.97 -7.48 6.01
CA ALA A 119 7.21 -7.93 6.60
C ALA A 119 7.42 -9.45 6.43
N GLN A 120 8.62 -9.87 6.03
CA GLN A 120 9.03 -11.27 6.02
C GLN A 120 9.73 -11.66 7.32
N ASP A 121 10.53 -10.76 7.88
CA ASP A 121 11.28 -10.98 9.11
C ASP A 121 10.38 -10.79 10.34
N ILE A 122 10.39 -11.78 11.24
CA ILE A 122 9.54 -11.76 12.44
C ILE A 122 10.01 -10.71 13.47
N GLY A 123 11.32 -10.42 13.50
CA GLY A 123 11.89 -9.34 14.31
C GLY A 123 11.40 -7.98 13.84
N ILE A 124 11.38 -7.77 12.53
CA ILE A 124 10.81 -6.56 11.90
C ILE A 124 9.32 -6.46 12.20
N ALA A 125 8.56 -7.55 12.08
CA ALA A 125 7.14 -7.53 12.41
C ALA A 125 6.88 -7.13 13.88
N ARG A 126 7.72 -7.60 14.81
CA ARG A 126 7.66 -7.17 16.23
C ARG A 126 8.02 -5.70 16.39
N LEU A 127 9.07 -5.24 15.72
CA LEU A 127 9.52 -3.85 15.76
C LEU A 127 8.43 -2.89 15.27
N VAL A 128 7.81 -3.18 14.14
CA VAL A 128 6.70 -2.39 13.58
C VAL A 128 5.54 -2.23 14.58
N ARG A 129 5.26 -3.26 15.38
CA ARG A 129 4.21 -3.19 16.42
C ARG A 129 4.57 -2.36 17.65
N GLN A 130 5.86 -2.09 17.84
CA GLN A 130 6.36 -1.30 18.97
C GLN A 130 6.51 0.19 18.62
N LEU A 131 6.62 0.51 17.34
CA LEU A 131 6.76 1.88 16.82
C LEU A 131 5.40 2.57 16.67
#